data_0865a5b19618bea642b2f9817054e3c2
#
_entry.id   0865a5b19618bea642b2f9817054e3c2
#
_cell.length_a   1.000
_cell.length_b   1.000
_cell.length_c   1.000
_cell.angle_alpha   90.00
_cell.angle_beta   90.00
_cell.angle_gamma   90.00
#
_symmetry.space_group_name_H-M   'P 1'
#
loop_
_entity.id
_entity.type
_entity.pdbx_description
1 polymer ?
#
loop_
_entity_poly.entity_id
_entity_poly.type
_entity_poly.pdbx_seq_one_letter_code
_entity_poly.pdbx_strand_id
1 'polypeptide(L)'
;MTETEKDRDILARTLWGEARGESLAGQIAVAWTIRNRVNDGKAKSWWGEGYAGVCQKPYQFSCWNRNDPNYAYLSGAKPIPFREFARAQIAADQVMADKVSDPTGGATHYYATSMPKPPVWIKDAKQTLKLGRHIFFKDVP
;
A
#
# COMPACT_ATOMS: atom_id res chain seq x y z
N MET A 1 1.55 -10.72 20.04
CA MET A 1 1.34 -10.61 18.59
C MET A 1 2.54 -11.17 17.86
N THR A 2 2.34 -12.11 16.93
CA THR A 2 3.40 -12.67 16.11
C THR A 2 3.91 -11.64 15.09
N GLU A 3 5.07 -11.92 14.48
CA GLU A 3 5.63 -11.08 13.42
C GLU A 3 4.63 -10.93 12.26
N THR A 4 4.01 -12.05 11.83
CA THR A 4 3.02 -12.04 10.76
C THR A 4 1.78 -11.23 11.12
N GLU A 5 1.31 -11.31 12.36
CA GLU A 5 0.17 -10.51 12.83
C GLU A 5 0.50 -9.03 12.85
N LYS A 6 1.71 -8.65 13.26
CA LYS A 6 2.17 -7.26 13.23
C LYS A 6 2.25 -6.74 11.81
N ASP A 7 2.80 -7.52 10.88
CA ASP A 7 2.90 -7.15 9.48
C ASP A 7 1.51 -6.95 8.87
N ARG A 8 0.58 -7.84 9.18
CA ARG A 8 -0.80 -7.73 8.68
C ARG A 8 -1.47 -6.47 9.21
N ASP A 9 -1.29 -6.17 10.49
CA ASP A 9 -1.86 -4.97 11.11
C ASP A 9 -1.28 -3.70 10.47
N ILE A 10 0.03 -3.64 10.28
CA ILE A 10 0.69 -2.50 9.64
C ILE A 10 0.23 -2.33 8.20
N LEU A 11 0.14 -3.43 7.43
CA LEU A 11 -0.38 -3.38 6.07
C LEU A 11 -1.82 -2.88 6.04
N ALA A 12 -2.68 -3.40 6.91
CA ALA A 12 -4.08 -2.98 6.97
C ALA A 12 -4.21 -1.49 7.30
N ARG A 13 -3.42 -0.99 8.25
CA ARG A 13 -3.41 0.44 8.62
C ARG A 13 -2.94 1.30 7.45
N THR A 14 -1.94 0.84 6.72
CA THR A 14 -1.44 1.54 5.53
C THR A 14 -2.52 1.60 4.45
N LEU A 15 -3.22 0.49 4.19
CA LEU A 15 -4.33 0.46 3.24
C LEU A 15 -5.46 1.39 3.65
N TRP A 16 -5.76 1.46 4.95
CA TRP A 16 -6.75 2.40 5.45
C TRP A 16 -6.32 3.84 5.19
N GLY A 17 -5.06 4.16 5.48
CA GLY A 17 -4.54 5.52 5.25
C GLY A 17 -4.47 5.92 3.79
N GLU A 18 -4.11 4.98 2.90
CA GLU A 18 -3.87 5.24 1.49
C GLU A 18 -5.11 5.05 0.61
N ALA A 19 -6.01 4.16 0.99
CA ALA A 19 -7.03 3.68 0.06
C ALA A 19 -8.39 3.37 0.70
N ARG A 20 -8.72 3.92 1.87
CA ARG A 20 -9.97 3.57 2.57
C ARG A 20 -11.24 3.88 1.77
N GLY A 21 -11.16 4.83 0.85
CA GLY A 21 -12.28 5.17 -0.02
C GLY A 21 -12.44 4.25 -1.22
N GLU A 22 -11.50 3.32 -1.43
CA GLU A 22 -11.53 2.41 -2.58
C GLU A 22 -12.32 1.14 -2.27
N SER A 23 -12.76 0.47 -3.34
CA SER A 23 -13.37 -0.85 -3.24
C SER A 23 -12.38 -1.86 -2.66
N LEU A 24 -12.87 -3.06 -2.28
CA LEU A 24 -11.98 -4.13 -1.85
C LEU A 24 -10.95 -4.46 -2.94
N ALA A 25 -11.38 -4.54 -4.21
CA ALA A 25 -10.46 -4.77 -5.32
C ALA A 25 -9.38 -3.69 -5.42
N GLY A 26 -9.73 -2.42 -5.20
CA GLY A 26 -8.78 -1.32 -5.21
C GLY A 26 -7.78 -1.40 -4.07
N GLN A 27 -8.22 -1.78 -2.88
CA GLN A 27 -7.34 -1.96 -1.74
C GLN A 27 -6.41 -3.17 -1.91
N ILE A 28 -6.91 -4.25 -2.51
CA ILE A 28 -6.08 -5.41 -2.87
C ILE A 28 -4.99 -5.00 -3.86
N ALA A 29 -5.30 -4.17 -4.85
CA ALA A 29 -4.32 -3.68 -5.81
C ALA A 29 -3.22 -2.87 -5.12
N VAL A 30 -3.56 -1.97 -4.20
CA VAL A 30 -2.56 -1.22 -3.42
C VAL A 30 -1.73 -2.16 -2.56
N ALA A 31 -2.34 -3.14 -1.92
CA ALA A 31 -1.63 -4.13 -1.10
C ALA A 31 -0.61 -4.92 -1.93
N TRP A 32 -0.95 -5.26 -3.18
CA TRP A 32 -0.03 -5.96 -4.08
C TRP A 32 1.16 -5.08 -4.49
N THR A 33 0.98 -3.77 -4.66
CA THR A 33 2.14 -2.91 -4.92
C THR A 33 3.11 -2.92 -3.75
N ILE A 34 2.60 -2.96 -2.53
CA ILE A 34 3.44 -3.07 -1.33
C ILE A 34 4.13 -4.43 -1.30
N ARG A 35 3.41 -5.52 -1.55
CA ARG A 35 4.00 -6.86 -1.59
C ARG A 35 5.06 -6.98 -2.68
N ASN A 36 4.84 -6.37 -3.84
CA ASN A 36 5.83 -6.39 -4.91
C ASN A 36 7.14 -5.68 -4.50
N ARG A 37 7.05 -4.64 -3.70
CA ARG A 37 8.23 -4.00 -3.12
C ARG A 37 8.90 -4.87 -2.07
N VAL A 38 8.12 -5.56 -1.23
CA VAL A 38 8.64 -6.50 -0.23
C VAL A 38 9.43 -7.63 -0.92
N ASN A 39 8.92 -8.10 -2.04
CA ASN A 39 9.46 -9.25 -2.77
C ASN A 39 10.32 -8.85 -3.98
N ASP A 40 11.04 -7.72 -3.89
CA ASP A 40 11.88 -7.26 -5.00
C ASP A 40 13.15 -8.11 -5.20
N GLY A 41 13.40 -9.07 -4.31
CA GLY A 41 14.54 -9.99 -4.41
C GLY A 41 15.87 -9.39 -3.97
N LYS A 42 15.89 -8.20 -3.40
CA LYS A 42 17.12 -7.52 -3.00
C LYS A 42 17.33 -7.62 -1.50
N ALA A 43 18.55 -8.01 -1.09
CA ALA A 43 18.90 -8.20 0.31
C ALA A 43 18.84 -6.91 1.14
N LYS A 44 19.05 -5.76 0.51
CA LYS A 44 18.93 -4.45 1.15
C LYS A 44 18.09 -3.58 0.23
N SER A 45 16.79 -3.89 0.21
CA SER A 45 15.86 -3.20 -0.66
C SER A 45 15.83 -1.70 -0.37
N TRP A 46 15.88 -0.90 -1.41
CA TRP A 46 15.69 0.54 -1.31
C TRP A 46 14.31 0.88 -0.73
N TRP A 47 13.30 0.04 -1.00
CA TRP A 47 11.93 0.24 -0.52
C TRP A 47 11.78 0.02 0.98
N GLY A 48 12.72 -0.67 1.63
CA GLY A 48 12.59 -1.19 2.99
C GLY A 48 12.49 -2.70 2.99
N GLU A 49 12.58 -3.30 4.16
CA GLU A 49 12.56 -4.76 4.32
C GLU A 49 11.30 -5.23 5.02
N GLY A 50 10.64 -6.24 4.44
CA GLY A 50 9.38 -6.77 4.95
C GLY A 50 8.25 -5.77 4.82
N TYR A 51 7.05 -6.17 5.22
CA TYR A 51 5.88 -5.29 5.15
C TYR A 51 6.05 -4.06 6.03
N ALA A 52 6.47 -4.25 7.27
CA ALA A 52 6.66 -3.13 8.19
C ALA A 52 7.68 -2.12 7.65
N GLY A 53 8.82 -2.60 7.15
CA GLY A 53 9.87 -1.74 6.61
C GLY A 53 9.42 -0.95 5.39
N VAL A 54 8.68 -1.60 4.48
CA VAL A 54 8.16 -0.94 3.27
C VAL A 54 7.10 0.08 3.64
N CYS A 55 6.12 -0.30 4.46
CA CYS A 55 5.02 0.59 4.83
C CYS A 55 5.49 1.81 5.62
N GLN A 56 6.44 1.63 6.53
CA GLN A 56 6.87 2.67 7.47
C GLN A 56 8.15 3.38 7.06
N LYS A 57 8.70 3.07 5.89
CA LYS A 57 9.87 3.81 5.40
C LYS A 57 9.56 5.30 5.35
N PRO A 58 10.41 6.17 5.96
CA PRO A 58 10.14 7.61 6.01
C PRO A 58 9.81 8.17 4.63
N TYR A 59 8.70 8.93 4.57
CA TYR A 59 8.20 9.62 3.37
C TYR A 59 7.73 8.73 2.21
N GLN A 60 7.76 7.40 2.35
CA GLN A 60 7.30 6.51 1.28
C GLN A 60 5.76 6.49 1.19
N PHE A 61 5.09 6.36 2.32
CA PHE A 61 3.63 6.48 2.42
C PHE A 61 3.31 7.62 3.39
N SER A 62 2.72 8.68 2.86
CA SER A 62 2.51 9.92 3.61
C SER A 62 1.66 9.75 4.87
N CYS A 63 0.77 8.76 4.90
CA CYS A 63 -0.09 8.50 6.06
C CYS A 63 0.71 8.12 7.32
N TRP A 64 1.96 7.68 7.17
CA TRP A 64 2.87 7.40 8.28
C TRP A 64 3.73 8.61 8.68
N ASN A 65 3.64 9.73 7.97
CA ASN A 65 4.35 10.95 8.37
C ASN A 65 3.69 11.53 9.61
N ARG A 66 4.50 11.95 10.59
CA ARG A 66 4.00 12.42 11.89
C ARG A 66 3.10 13.66 11.79
N ASN A 67 3.28 14.45 10.74
CA ASN A 67 2.45 15.64 10.49
C ASN A 67 1.19 15.34 9.67
N ASP A 68 0.99 14.10 9.24
CA ASP A 68 -0.21 13.71 8.50
C ASP A 68 -1.39 13.50 9.46
N PRO A 69 -2.59 14.00 9.12
CA PRO A 69 -3.77 13.82 9.98
C PRO A 69 -4.10 12.36 10.27
N ASN A 70 -3.74 11.43 9.39
CA ASN A 70 -4.00 10.01 9.58
C ASN A 70 -3.04 9.34 10.57
N TYR A 71 -1.91 9.97 10.88
CA TYR A 71 -0.87 9.35 11.71
C TYR A 71 -1.39 8.90 13.08
N ALA A 72 -2.28 9.68 13.69
CA ALA A 72 -2.83 9.33 15.00
C ALA A 72 -3.59 8.01 14.96
N TYR A 73 -4.25 7.70 13.84
CA TYR A 73 -4.94 6.43 13.63
C TYR A 73 -3.96 5.29 13.32
N LEU A 74 -2.97 5.55 12.46
CA LEU A 74 -1.99 4.54 12.07
C LEU A 74 -1.10 4.12 13.24
N SER A 75 -0.74 5.06 14.11
CA SER A 75 0.07 4.80 15.29
C SER A 75 -0.69 4.07 16.41
N GLY A 76 -2.03 4.02 16.32
CA GLY A 76 -2.86 3.44 17.37
C GLY A 76 -3.27 4.42 18.45
N ALA A 77 -2.88 5.70 18.36
CA ALA A 77 -3.27 6.72 19.33
C ALA A 77 -4.78 7.00 19.30
N LYS A 78 -5.39 6.84 18.12
CA LYS A 78 -6.84 6.93 17.94
C LYS A 78 -7.35 5.63 17.31
N PRO A 79 -8.53 5.13 17.71
CA PRO A 79 -9.10 3.91 17.12
C PRO A 79 -9.60 4.19 15.71
N ILE A 80 -9.23 3.31 14.77
CA ILE A 80 -9.79 3.37 13.42
C ILE A 80 -11.23 2.87 13.47
N PRO A 81 -12.20 3.56 12.84
CA PRO A 81 -13.57 3.09 12.81
C PRO A 81 -13.67 1.66 12.28
N PHE A 82 -14.35 0.80 13.01
CA PHE A 82 -14.39 -0.64 12.73
C PHE A 82 -14.78 -0.97 11.30
N ARG A 83 -15.84 -0.34 10.80
CA ARG A 83 -16.35 -0.63 9.46
C ARG A 83 -15.37 -0.25 8.36
N GLU A 84 -14.68 0.87 8.53
CA GLU A 84 -13.66 1.31 7.56
C GLU A 84 -12.44 0.39 7.59
N PHE A 85 -12.05 -0.05 8.79
CA PHE A 85 -10.86 -0.89 8.95
C PHE A 85 -11.07 -2.32 8.48
N ALA A 86 -12.29 -2.84 8.59
CA ALA A 86 -12.60 -4.23 8.24
C ALA A 86 -12.22 -4.56 6.80
N ARG A 87 -12.52 -3.68 5.84
CA ARG A 87 -12.17 -3.89 4.43
C ARG A 87 -10.65 -3.93 4.22
N ALA A 88 -9.93 -3.02 4.86
CA ALA A 88 -8.48 -2.99 4.79
C ALA A 88 -7.86 -4.26 5.39
N GLN A 89 -8.41 -4.74 6.50
CA GLN A 89 -7.96 -5.99 7.13
C GLN A 89 -8.18 -7.20 6.22
N ILE A 90 -9.33 -7.26 5.54
CA ILE A 90 -9.62 -8.33 4.59
C ILE A 90 -8.62 -8.30 3.43
N ALA A 91 -8.38 -7.12 2.84
CA ALA A 91 -7.43 -6.97 1.75
C ALA A 91 -6.01 -7.40 2.17
N ALA A 92 -5.56 -6.95 3.33
CA ALA A 92 -4.24 -7.33 3.85
C ALA A 92 -4.12 -8.84 4.05
N ASP A 93 -5.13 -9.46 4.64
CA ASP A 93 -5.13 -10.91 4.88
C ASP A 93 -5.08 -11.69 3.56
N GLN A 94 -5.93 -11.33 2.60
CA GLN A 94 -5.99 -12.04 1.32
C GLN A 94 -4.69 -11.95 0.53
N VAL A 95 -4.05 -10.80 0.54
CA VAL A 95 -2.78 -10.61 -0.18
C VAL A 95 -1.64 -11.35 0.52
N MET A 96 -1.50 -11.19 1.84
CA MET A 96 -0.42 -11.85 2.58
C MET A 96 -0.55 -13.37 2.59
N ALA A 97 -1.77 -13.89 2.58
CA ALA A 97 -2.04 -15.34 2.59
C ALA A 97 -2.09 -15.96 1.17
N ASP A 98 -1.76 -15.20 0.13
CA ASP A 98 -1.80 -15.68 -1.26
C ASP A 98 -3.18 -16.17 -1.73
N LYS A 99 -4.24 -15.59 -1.19
CA LYS A 99 -5.61 -15.97 -1.57
C LYS A 99 -6.09 -15.33 -2.86
N VAL A 100 -5.40 -14.29 -3.32
CA VAL A 100 -5.72 -13.57 -4.57
C VAL A 100 -4.45 -13.35 -5.36
N SER A 101 -4.54 -13.47 -6.69
CA SER A 101 -3.42 -13.16 -7.56
C SER A 101 -3.26 -11.65 -7.73
N ASP A 102 -2.07 -11.23 -8.17
CA ASP A 102 -1.73 -9.82 -8.37
C ASP A 102 -2.53 -9.22 -9.54
N PRO A 103 -3.50 -8.33 -9.28
CA PRO A 103 -4.26 -7.69 -10.36
C PRO A 103 -3.46 -6.59 -11.05
N THR A 104 -2.32 -6.18 -10.48
CA THR A 104 -1.54 -5.05 -10.99
C THR A 104 -0.46 -5.47 -12.00
N GLY A 105 -0.27 -6.77 -12.22
CA GLY A 105 0.73 -7.25 -13.17
C GLY A 105 2.17 -6.91 -12.76
N GLY A 106 2.46 -6.88 -11.48
CA GLY A 106 3.80 -6.61 -10.96
C GLY A 106 4.08 -5.14 -10.66
N ALA A 107 3.04 -4.29 -10.55
CA ALA A 107 3.23 -2.88 -10.25
C ALA A 107 3.91 -2.65 -8.90
N THR A 108 4.78 -1.66 -8.85
CA THR A 108 5.44 -1.19 -7.62
C THR A 108 5.08 0.25 -7.28
N HIS A 109 4.42 0.95 -8.21
CA HIS A 109 4.05 2.34 -8.05
C HIS A 109 2.59 2.56 -8.43
N TYR A 110 2.00 3.56 -7.83
CA TYR A 110 0.70 4.06 -8.23
C TYR A 110 0.61 5.55 -7.88
N TYR A 111 -0.34 6.24 -8.51
CA TYR A 111 -0.71 7.58 -8.08
C TYR A 111 -2.21 7.77 -8.16
N ALA A 112 -2.72 8.71 -7.37
CA ALA A 112 -4.15 9.02 -7.35
C ALA A 112 -4.54 9.88 -8.55
N THR A 113 -5.67 9.57 -9.18
CA THR A 113 -6.18 10.34 -10.31
C THR A 113 -6.51 11.78 -9.95
N SER A 114 -6.65 12.09 -8.65
CA SER A 114 -6.88 13.44 -8.14
C SER A 114 -5.64 14.33 -8.16
N MET A 115 -4.44 13.77 -8.41
CA MET A 115 -3.23 14.57 -8.51
C MET A 115 -3.35 15.56 -9.67
N PRO A 116 -3.05 16.86 -9.45
CA PRO A 116 -3.15 17.87 -10.52
C PRO A 116 -2.21 17.59 -11.70
N LYS A 117 -1.03 17.03 -11.43
CA LYS A 117 -0.06 16.64 -12.44
C LYS A 117 0.43 15.22 -12.15
N PRO A 118 0.57 14.37 -13.18
CA PRO A 118 1.17 13.05 -13.00
C PRO A 118 2.59 13.16 -12.45
N PRO A 119 3.05 12.19 -11.66
CA PRO A 119 4.44 12.15 -11.20
C PRO A 119 5.42 12.08 -12.39
N VAL A 120 6.61 12.66 -12.22
CA VAL A 120 7.61 12.67 -13.30
C VAL A 120 8.07 11.27 -13.70
N TRP A 121 8.00 10.30 -12.78
CA TRP A 121 8.47 8.93 -13.06
C TRP A 121 7.56 8.16 -14.04
N ILE A 122 6.34 8.62 -14.33
CA ILE A 122 5.47 7.90 -15.29
C ILE A 122 6.04 7.89 -16.69
N LYS A 123 6.89 8.85 -17.02
CA LYS A 123 7.45 9.03 -18.36
C LYS A 123 8.15 7.78 -18.89
N ASP A 124 8.89 7.08 -18.01
CA ASP A 124 9.66 5.90 -18.37
C ASP A 124 9.10 4.62 -17.76
N ALA A 125 7.88 4.68 -17.22
CA ALA A 125 7.21 3.57 -16.58
C ALA A 125 6.14 2.97 -17.47
N LYS A 126 5.72 1.74 -17.14
CA LYS A 126 4.66 1.05 -17.87
C LYS A 126 3.39 1.00 -17.04
N GLN A 127 2.33 1.61 -17.55
CA GLN A 127 1.01 1.51 -16.91
C GLN A 127 0.48 0.08 -17.03
N THR A 128 0.01 -0.47 -15.91
CA THR A 128 -0.48 -1.86 -15.86
C THR A 128 -1.96 -1.96 -15.54
N LEU A 129 -2.51 -1.01 -14.79
CA LEU A 129 -3.90 -1.06 -14.34
C LEU A 129 -4.39 0.34 -13.99
N LYS A 130 -5.65 0.62 -14.31
CA LYS A 130 -6.38 1.75 -13.76
C LYS A 130 -7.59 1.19 -13.04
N LEU A 131 -7.70 1.44 -11.74
CA LEU A 131 -8.78 0.92 -10.92
C LEU A 131 -9.17 1.95 -9.88
N GLY A 132 -10.46 2.29 -9.84
CA GLY A 132 -10.95 3.31 -8.93
C GLY A 132 -10.24 4.65 -9.17
N ARG A 133 -9.67 5.20 -8.11
CA ARG A 133 -8.95 6.49 -8.17
C ARG A 133 -7.43 6.33 -8.28
N HIS A 134 -6.96 5.14 -8.63
CA HIS A 134 -5.52 4.87 -8.73
C HIS A 134 -5.13 4.35 -10.10
N ILE A 135 -3.95 4.73 -10.54
CA ILE A 135 -3.32 4.22 -11.77
C ILE A 135 -2.00 3.59 -11.36
N PHE A 136 -1.77 2.34 -11.79
CA PHE A 136 -0.66 1.51 -11.35
C PHE A 136 0.38 1.36 -12.44
N PHE A 137 1.65 1.32 -12.04
CA PHE A 137 2.79 1.27 -12.96
C PHE A 137 3.84 0.27 -12.49
N LYS A 138 4.50 -0.34 -13.47
CA LYS A 138 5.71 -1.13 -13.25
C LYS A 138 6.87 -0.55 -14.06
N ASP A 139 8.05 -1.17 -13.92
CA ASP A 139 9.26 -0.76 -14.64
C ASP A 139 9.59 0.72 -14.43
N VAL A 140 9.39 1.20 -13.22
CA VAL A 140 9.78 2.54 -12.81
C VAL A 140 11.29 2.53 -12.56
N PRO A 141 12.07 3.39 -13.28
CA PRO A 141 13.53 3.41 -13.14
C PRO A 141 13.99 3.82 -11.74
#